data_a817ed5994ad4d0c2b596ade7b869677
#
_entry.id   a817ed5994ad4d0c2b596ade7b869677
#
_cell.length_a   1.000
_cell.length_b   1.000
_cell.length_c   1.000
_cell.angle_alpha   90.00
_cell.angle_beta   90.00
_cell.angle_gamma   90.00
#
_symmetry.space_group_name_H-M   'P 1'
#
loop_
_entity.id
_entity.type
_entity.pdbx_description
1 polymer ?
#
loop_
_entity_poly.entity_id
_entity_poly.type
_entity_poly.pdbx_seq_one_letter_code
_entity_poly.pdbx_strand_id
1 'polypeptide(L)'
;MPRERPQPAPFEPSSLERSLDRYLIVGLVFMALLIAGFVVYRAREPELRADAAQSQRVDYIKLGRGLFSTNCAECHGENGTGGGDAPTLNSKEFLTSTSDAQIQALIAAGISGTDMSAWGLEYGGTLTAEQVRQVTDYLRSLEKKAPSIPDWRTGASADG
;
A
#
# COMPACT_ATOMS: atom_id res chain seq x y z
N MET A 1 -27.32 -29.25 -82.19
CA MET A 1 -26.18 -28.52 -81.61
C MET A 1 -26.56 -28.01 -80.26
N PRO A 2 -25.92 -28.48 -79.17
CA PRO A 2 -26.23 -27.95 -77.83
C PRO A 2 -25.64 -26.55 -77.72
N ARG A 3 -26.46 -25.55 -77.27
CA ARG A 3 -26.00 -24.20 -76.95
C ARG A 3 -25.23 -24.24 -75.64
N GLU A 4 -23.96 -24.07 -75.72
CA GLU A 4 -23.11 -23.82 -74.56
C GLU A 4 -23.58 -22.58 -73.82
N ARG A 5 -23.90 -22.72 -72.51
CA ARG A 5 -24.32 -21.57 -71.68
C ARG A 5 -23.07 -20.72 -71.43
N PRO A 6 -23.13 -19.39 -71.61
CA PRO A 6 -22.01 -18.52 -71.27
C PRO A 6 -21.60 -18.74 -69.79
N GLN A 7 -20.35 -18.99 -69.55
CA GLN A 7 -19.82 -19.03 -68.20
C GLN A 7 -19.87 -17.60 -67.59
N PRO A 8 -20.33 -17.43 -66.34
CA PRO A 8 -20.28 -16.13 -65.69
C PRO A 8 -18.85 -15.63 -65.59
N ALA A 9 -18.65 -14.35 -65.92
CA ALA A 9 -17.33 -13.71 -65.77
C ALA A 9 -16.79 -13.87 -64.35
N PRO A 10 -15.48 -14.06 -64.19
CA PRO A 10 -14.86 -14.09 -62.84
C PRO A 10 -15.21 -12.81 -62.07
N PHE A 11 -15.63 -12.99 -60.83
CA PHE A 11 -15.91 -11.85 -59.91
C PHE A 11 -14.61 -11.15 -59.61
N GLU A 12 -14.44 -9.92 -60.15
CA GLU A 12 -13.36 -9.04 -59.81
C GLU A 12 -13.83 -8.11 -58.70
N PRO A 13 -13.21 -8.13 -57.50
CA PRO A 13 -13.60 -7.27 -56.40
C PRO A 13 -13.46 -5.79 -56.81
N SER A 14 -14.49 -5.01 -56.53
CA SER A 14 -14.50 -3.56 -56.80
C SER A 14 -13.39 -2.87 -56.01
N SER A 15 -12.96 -1.68 -56.46
CA SER A 15 -11.95 -0.88 -55.76
C SER A 15 -12.42 -0.53 -54.31
N LEU A 16 -13.71 -0.48 -54.11
CA LEU A 16 -14.34 -0.23 -52.79
C LEU A 16 -14.13 -1.43 -51.85
N GLU A 17 -14.33 -2.66 -52.34
CA GLU A 17 -14.10 -3.89 -51.53
C GLU A 17 -12.66 -4.02 -51.12
N ARG A 18 -11.71 -3.78 -52.01
CA ARG A 18 -10.27 -3.78 -51.68
C ARG A 18 -9.89 -2.72 -50.64
N SER A 19 -10.57 -1.57 -50.63
CA SER A 19 -10.36 -0.54 -49.65
C SER A 19 -10.94 -0.95 -48.27
N LEU A 20 -12.12 -1.55 -48.26
CA LEU A 20 -12.75 -2.06 -47.04
C LEU A 20 -11.90 -3.14 -46.39
N ASP A 21 -11.39 -4.11 -47.20
CA ASP A 21 -10.52 -5.19 -46.70
C ASP A 21 -9.24 -4.61 -46.06
N ARG A 22 -8.65 -3.57 -46.66
CA ARG A 22 -7.48 -2.90 -46.09
C ARG A 22 -7.79 -2.29 -44.71
N TYR A 23 -8.89 -1.57 -44.59
CA TYR A 23 -9.29 -0.96 -43.32
C TYR A 23 -9.64 -2.02 -42.26
N LEU A 24 -10.26 -3.14 -42.65
CA LEU A 24 -10.53 -4.26 -41.77
C LEU A 24 -9.23 -4.89 -41.26
N ILE A 25 -8.25 -5.13 -42.15
CA ILE A 25 -6.95 -5.68 -41.75
C ILE A 25 -6.22 -4.75 -40.81
N VAL A 26 -6.18 -3.45 -41.13
CA VAL A 26 -5.54 -2.44 -40.25
C VAL A 26 -6.24 -2.39 -38.88
N GLY A 27 -7.57 -2.42 -38.87
CA GLY A 27 -8.35 -2.45 -37.62
C GLY A 27 -8.08 -3.70 -36.77
N LEU A 28 -8.00 -4.87 -37.42
CA LEU A 28 -7.68 -6.13 -36.73
C LEU A 28 -6.25 -6.14 -36.18
N VAL A 29 -5.28 -5.64 -36.93
CA VAL A 29 -3.88 -5.52 -36.47
C VAL A 29 -3.80 -4.57 -35.28
N PHE A 30 -4.46 -3.40 -35.35
CA PHE A 30 -4.51 -2.45 -34.24
C PHE A 30 -5.16 -3.06 -32.99
N MET A 31 -6.29 -3.76 -33.15
CA MET A 31 -6.95 -4.48 -32.06
C MET A 31 -6.04 -5.53 -31.43
N ALA A 32 -5.33 -6.32 -32.26
CA ALA A 32 -4.39 -7.34 -31.78
C ALA A 32 -3.23 -6.70 -30.98
N LEU A 33 -2.71 -5.54 -31.42
CA LEU A 33 -1.68 -4.80 -30.70
C LEU A 33 -2.18 -4.27 -29.35
N LEU A 34 -3.42 -3.76 -29.30
CA LEU A 34 -4.03 -3.32 -28.05
C LEU A 34 -4.20 -4.49 -27.06
N ILE A 35 -4.69 -5.64 -27.55
CA ILE A 35 -4.86 -6.83 -26.70
C ILE A 35 -3.50 -7.30 -26.20
N ALA A 36 -2.49 -7.40 -27.06
CA ALA A 36 -1.13 -7.80 -26.68
C ALA A 36 -0.54 -6.82 -25.64
N GLY A 37 -0.67 -5.52 -25.87
CA GLY A 37 -0.25 -4.48 -24.92
C GLY A 37 -0.96 -4.59 -23.58
N PHE A 38 -2.28 -4.85 -23.61
CA PHE A 38 -3.07 -5.04 -22.38
C PHE A 38 -2.61 -6.28 -21.59
N VAL A 39 -2.35 -7.39 -22.27
CA VAL A 39 -1.83 -8.62 -21.62
C VAL A 39 -0.48 -8.35 -20.95
N VAL A 40 0.44 -7.68 -21.65
CA VAL A 40 1.76 -7.31 -21.10
C VAL A 40 1.59 -6.36 -19.90
N TYR A 41 0.72 -5.37 -20.01
CA TYR A 41 0.40 -4.45 -18.90
C TYR A 41 -0.12 -5.21 -17.68
N ARG A 42 -1.12 -6.08 -17.88
CA ARG A 42 -1.70 -6.90 -16.79
C ARG A 42 -0.69 -7.83 -16.13
N ALA A 43 0.26 -8.36 -16.89
CA ALA A 43 1.31 -9.22 -16.36
C ALA A 43 2.31 -8.45 -15.48
N ARG A 44 2.58 -7.18 -15.79
CA ARG A 44 3.51 -6.33 -15.04
C ARG A 44 2.86 -5.54 -13.90
N GLU A 45 1.54 -5.35 -13.95
CA GLU A 45 0.81 -4.55 -12.97
C GLU A 45 1.05 -4.99 -11.50
N PRO A 46 1.07 -6.30 -11.15
CA PRO A 46 1.31 -6.73 -9.77
C PRO A 46 2.69 -6.31 -9.24
N GLU A 47 3.73 -6.42 -10.06
CA GLU A 47 5.10 -6.03 -9.68
C GLU A 47 5.19 -4.52 -9.46
N LEU A 48 4.65 -3.72 -10.39
CA LEU A 48 4.64 -2.26 -10.26
C LEU A 48 3.88 -1.78 -9.01
N ARG A 49 2.77 -2.45 -8.67
CA ARG A 49 2.02 -2.15 -7.45
C ARG A 49 2.79 -2.54 -6.19
N ALA A 50 3.47 -3.69 -6.21
CA ALA A 50 4.28 -4.14 -5.09
C ALA A 50 5.45 -3.18 -4.83
N ASP A 51 6.14 -2.74 -5.87
CA ASP A 51 7.25 -1.79 -5.77
C ASP A 51 6.77 -0.42 -5.25
N ALA A 52 5.63 0.07 -5.76
CA ALA A 52 5.03 1.31 -5.28
C ALA A 52 4.61 1.23 -3.81
N ALA A 53 3.98 0.12 -3.40
CA ALA A 53 3.59 -0.11 -2.00
C ALA A 53 4.81 -0.22 -1.07
N GLN A 54 5.87 -0.88 -1.53
CA GLN A 54 7.12 -0.97 -0.77
C GLN A 54 7.78 0.40 -0.59
N SER A 55 7.85 1.20 -1.64
CA SER A 55 8.40 2.56 -1.59
C SER A 55 7.59 3.44 -0.64
N GLN A 56 6.26 3.41 -0.74
CA GLN A 56 5.38 4.13 0.16
C GLN A 56 5.58 3.72 1.62
N ARG A 57 5.73 2.42 1.88
CA ARG A 57 5.96 1.92 3.24
C ARG A 57 7.29 2.43 3.82
N VAL A 58 8.36 2.47 3.03
CA VAL A 58 9.65 3.02 3.46
C VAL A 58 9.52 4.49 3.83
N ASP A 59 8.82 5.28 3.01
CA ASP A 59 8.57 6.69 3.29
C ASP A 59 7.72 6.87 4.56
N TYR A 60 6.68 6.06 4.75
CA TYR A 60 5.86 6.09 5.96
C TYR A 60 6.66 5.79 7.22
N ILE A 61 7.51 4.77 7.21
CA ILE A 61 8.38 4.44 8.33
C ILE A 61 9.32 5.62 8.66
N LYS A 62 9.89 6.25 7.65
CA LYS A 62 10.78 7.40 7.83
C LYS A 62 10.06 8.61 8.43
N LEU A 63 8.90 8.96 7.89
CA LEU A 63 8.07 10.06 8.39
C LEU A 63 7.54 9.75 9.79
N GLY A 64 7.05 8.53 10.00
CA GLY A 64 6.55 8.05 11.28
C GLY A 64 7.61 8.07 12.37
N ARG A 65 8.87 7.73 12.04
CA ARG A 65 9.98 7.86 12.98
C ARG A 65 10.19 9.31 13.42
N GLY A 66 10.13 10.27 12.49
CA GLY A 66 10.23 11.69 12.80
C GLY A 66 9.11 12.17 13.73
N LEU A 67 7.86 11.78 13.39
CA LEU A 67 6.69 12.11 14.22
C LEU A 67 6.79 11.49 15.62
N PHE A 68 7.21 10.23 15.72
CA PHE A 68 7.40 9.52 16.97
C PHE A 68 8.47 10.21 17.84
N SER A 69 9.62 10.51 17.27
CA SER A 69 10.73 11.19 17.94
C SER A 69 10.31 12.55 18.54
N THR A 70 9.45 13.29 17.83
CA THR A 70 9.04 14.62 18.24
C THR A 70 7.91 14.60 19.28
N ASN A 71 6.97 13.65 19.17
CA ASN A 71 5.72 13.71 19.94
C ASN A 71 5.56 12.60 20.97
N CYS A 72 6.28 11.48 20.84
CA CYS A 72 6.06 10.28 21.62
C CYS A 72 7.27 9.86 22.46
N ALA A 73 8.49 10.17 21.98
CA ALA A 73 9.72 9.68 22.57
C ALA A 73 9.99 10.22 23.98
N GLU A 74 9.45 11.39 24.34
CA GLU A 74 9.59 11.96 25.67
C GLU A 74 9.07 11.00 26.75
N CYS A 75 7.92 10.36 26.52
CA CYS A 75 7.32 9.41 27.44
C CYS A 75 7.72 7.96 27.14
N HIS A 76 7.68 7.55 25.84
CA HIS A 76 7.90 6.16 25.44
C HIS A 76 9.37 5.80 25.19
N GLY A 77 10.28 6.72 25.41
CA GLY A 77 11.71 6.54 25.14
C GLY A 77 12.06 6.56 23.65
N GLU A 78 13.34 6.80 23.37
CA GLU A 78 13.80 6.69 21.99
C GLU A 78 13.55 5.29 21.43
N ASN A 79 13.04 5.23 20.23
CA ASN A 79 12.63 3.99 19.55
C ASN A 79 11.60 3.14 20.32
N GLY A 80 10.84 3.74 21.25
CA GLY A 80 9.78 3.06 21.99
C GLY A 80 10.28 2.09 23.05
N THR A 81 11.48 2.29 23.57
CA THR A 81 12.12 1.40 24.57
C THR A 81 11.54 1.55 25.98
N GLY A 82 10.57 2.43 26.15
CA GLY A 82 10.00 2.76 27.46
C GLY A 82 10.81 3.84 28.15
N GLY A 83 10.24 4.37 29.20
CA GLY A 83 10.88 5.37 30.04
C GLY A 83 9.92 5.85 31.10
N GLY A 84 10.28 5.89 32.35
CA GLY A 84 9.40 6.28 33.44
C GLY A 84 8.15 5.41 33.52
N ASP A 85 6.97 6.05 33.54
CA ASP A 85 5.69 5.36 33.71
C ASP A 85 5.00 4.96 32.38
N ALA A 86 5.63 5.23 31.22
CA ALA A 86 5.05 4.91 29.93
C ALA A 86 5.41 3.50 29.47
N PRO A 87 4.47 2.75 28.87
CA PRO A 87 4.71 1.40 28.37
C PRO A 87 5.82 1.33 27.32
N THR A 88 6.56 0.22 27.31
CA THR A 88 7.55 -0.13 26.28
C THR A 88 6.82 -0.56 25.03
N LEU A 89 6.88 0.27 23.97
CA LEU A 89 6.24 -0.02 22.68
C LEU A 89 7.08 -0.92 21.78
N ASN A 90 8.41 -0.88 21.94
CA ASN A 90 9.35 -1.74 21.23
C ASN A 90 9.51 -3.07 21.98
N SER A 91 8.42 -3.78 22.18
CA SER A 91 8.41 -5.14 22.75
C SER A 91 7.70 -6.09 21.79
N LYS A 92 8.20 -7.33 21.75
CA LYS A 92 7.61 -8.37 20.93
C LYS A 92 6.17 -8.64 21.34
N GLU A 93 5.89 -8.66 22.64
CA GLU A 93 4.56 -8.94 23.21
C GLU A 93 3.54 -7.86 22.81
N PHE A 94 3.90 -6.59 22.91
CA PHE A 94 3.03 -5.49 22.44
C PHE A 94 2.78 -5.59 20.94
N LEU A 95 3.85 -5.67 20.14
CA LEU A 95 3.75 -5.61 18.68
C LEU A 95 3.05 -6.85 18.09
N THR A 96 3.15 -8.03 18.72
CA THR A 96 2.44 -9.23 18.23
C THR A 96 1.00 -9.33 18.71
N SER A 97 0.68 -8.77 19.90
CA SER A 97 -0.66 -8.88 20.50
C SER A 97 -1.61 -7.74 20.07
N THR A 98 -1.10 -6.64 19.55
CA THR A 98 -1.88 -5.45 19.22
C THR A 98 -1.94 -5.26 17.71
N SER A 99 -3.14 -5.16 17.13
CA SER A 99 -3.32 -4.92 15.71
C SER A 99 -3.01 -3.46 15.32
N ASP A 100 -2.75 -3.21 14.02
CA ASP A 100 -2.53 -1.84 13.51
C ASP A 100 -3.71 -0.92 13.82
N ALA A 101 -4.94 -1.42 13.66
CA ALA A 101 -6.14 -0.66 13.97
C ALA A 101 -6.22 -0.28 15.45
N GLN A 102 -5.79 -1.17 16.35
CA GLN A 102 -5.74 -0.88 17.78
C GLN A 102 -4.66 0.16 18.10
N ILE A 103 -3.46 0.04 17.52
CA ILE A 103 -2.39 1.03 17.70
C ILE A 103 -2.88 2.40 17.22
N GLN A 104 -3.48 2.47 16.03
CA GLN A 104 -4.02 3.71 15.48
C GLN A 104 -5.11 4.32 16.37
N ALA A 105 -6.03 3.49 16.86
CA ALA A 105 -7.10 3.96 17.76
C ALA A 105 -6.54 4.50 19.08
N LEU A 106 -5.55 3.83 19.67
CA LEU A 106 -4.90 4.27 20.91
C LEU A 106 -4.15 5.60 20.72
N ILE A 107 -3.44 5.76 19.61
CA ILE A 107 -2.76 7.02 19.28
C ILE A 107 -3.80 8.14 19.05
N ALA A 108 -4.82 7.87 18.25
CA ALA A 108 -5.80 8.87 17.87
C ALA A 108 -6.65 9.36 19.05
N ALA A 109 -7.21 8.43 19.82
CA ALA A 109 -8.15 8.73 20.91
C ALA A 109 -7.46 8.95 22.27
N GLY A 110 -6.19 8.56 22.42
CA GLY A 110 -5.54 8.51 23.72
C GLY A 110 -6.11 7.42 24.62
N ILE A 111 -5.70 7.43 25.88
CA ILE A 111 -6.17 6.47 26.89
C ILE A 111 -6.73 7.24 28.08
N SER A 112 -8.05 7.17 28.28
CA SER A 112 -8.75 7.87 29.35
C SER A 112 -8.19 7.50 30.74
N GLY A 113 -7.92 8.50 31.56
CA GLY A 113 -7.39 8.31 32.91
C GLY A 113 -5.88 8.06 32.97
N THR A 114 -5.16 8.29 31.87
CA THR A 114 -3.70 8.26 31.80
C THR A 114 -3.16 9.55 31.18
N ASP A 115 -1.83 9.73 31.20
CA ASP A 115 -1.14 10.86 30.57
C ASP A 115 -1.08 10.74 29.04
N MET A 116 -1.49 9.59 28.46
CA MET A 116 -1.59 9.40 27.03
C MET A 116 -2.78 10.17 26.47
N SER A 117 -2.54 11.42 26.08
CA SER A 117 -3.55 12.29 25.48
C SER A 117 -3.93 11.86 24.07
N ALA A 118 -5.06 12.35 23.57
CA ALA A 118 -5.48 12.14 22.19
C ALA A 118 -4.57 12.91 21.21
N TRP A 119 -4.09 12.25 20.17
CA TRP A 119 -3.25 12.85 19.15
C TRP A 119 -3.97 13.04 17.80
N GLY A 120 -5.07 12.31 17.56
CA GLY A 120 -5.85 12.44 16.33
C GLY A 120 -6.62 13.75 16.24
N LEU A 121 -6.64 14.38 15.07
CA LEU A 121 -7.41 15.62 14.83
C LEU A 121 -8.89 15.46 15.18
N GLU A 122 -9.46 14.29 14.93
CA GLU A 122 -10.86 13.95 15.23
C GLU A 122 -11.16 13.94 16.74
N TYR A 123 -10.13 13.84 17.58
CA TYR A 123 -10.24 13.86 19.04
C TYR A 123 -9.60 15.13 19.67
N GLY A 124 -9.33 16.15 18.83
CA GLY A 124 -8.75 17.42 19.30
C GLY A 124 -7.22 17.43 19.37
N GLY A 125 -6.56 16.39 18.90
CA GLY A 125 -5.10 16.32 18.76
C GLY A 125 -4.56 17.06 17.54
N THR A 126 -3.31 16.82 17.18
CA THR A 126 -2.59 17.54 16.11
C THR A 126 -2.23 16.67 14.91
N LEU A 127 -2.39 15.36 15.00
CA LEU A 127 -2.01 14.41 13.94
C LEU A 127 -3.20 14.07 13.04
N THR A 128 -2.98 14.09 11.73
CA THR A 128 -3.93 13.55 10.77
C THR A 128 -3.98 12.02 10.87
N ALA A 129 -5.06 11.40 10.38
CA ALA A 129 -5.17 9.94 10.30
C ALA A 129 -4.01 9.30 9.50
N GLU A 130 -3.49 10.02 8.49
CA GLU A 130 -2.31 9.61 7.73
C GLU A 130 -1.04 9.60 8.59
N GLN A 131 -0.83 10.64 9.39
CA GLN A 131 0.31 10.73 10.30
C GLN A 131 0.25 9.68 11.42
N VAL A 132 -0.95 9.36 11.91
CA VAL A 132 -1.17 8.25 12.85
C VAL A 132 -0.78 6.90 12.21
N ARG A 133 -1.13 6.68 10.94
CA ARG A 133 -0.67 5.50 10.19
C ARG A 133 0.85 5.46 10.04
N GLN A 134 1.49 6.59 9.71
CA GLN A 134 2.94 6.68 9.60
C GLN A 134 3.64 6.27 10.90
N VAL A 135 3.15 6.75 12.06
CA VAL A 135 3.66 6.34 13.38
C VAL A 135 3.45 4.84 13.60
N THR A 136 2.29 4.30 13.22
CA THR A 136 2.00 2.86 13.33
C THR A 136 2.97 2.04 12.47
N ASP A 137 3.21 2.42 11.22
CA ASP A 137 4.16 1.74 10.33
C ASP A 137 5.60 1.79 10.86
N TYR A 138 5.97 2.90 11.48
CA TYR A 138 7.25 2.98 12.17
C TYR A 138 7.34 1.97 13.32
N LEU A 139 6.34 1.91 14.21
CA LEU A 139 6.32 0.93 15.31
C LEU A 139 6.37 -0.50 14.76
N ARG A 140 5.62 -0.83 13.72
CA ARG A 140 5.67 -2.14 13.06
C ARG A 140 7.04 -2.46 12.46
N SER A 141 7.79 -1.47 12.04
CA SER A 141 9.15 -1.70 11.52
C SER A 141 10.12 -2.23 12.58
N LEU A 142 9.81 -2.00 13.85
CA LEU A 142 10.62 -2.47 14.98
C LEU A 142 10.35 -3.95 15.31
N GLU A 143 9.18 -4.50 14.96
CA GLU A 143 8.68 -5.81 15.40
C GLU A 143 9.68 -6.96 15.18
N LYS A 144 10.34 -6.99 14.00
CA LYS A 144 11.31 -8.07 13.67
C LYS A 144 12.54 -8.13 14.60
N LYS A 145 12.85 -7.02 15.24
CA LYS A 145 14.04 -6.87 16.10
C LYS A 145 13.66 -6.57 17.55
N ALA A 146 12.37 -6.49 17.84
CA ALA A 146 11.89 -6.17 19.17
C ALA A 146 12.33 -7.22 20.19
N PRO A 147 12.85 -6.82 21.36
CA PRO A 147 13.17 -7.71 22.45
C PRO A 147 11.88 -8.30 23.06
N SER A 148 11.99 -9.44 23.73
CA SER A 148 10.90 -9.98 24.54
C SER A 148 10.87 -9.25 25.88
N ILE A 149 9.79 -8.52 26.15
CA ILE A 149 9.55 -7.77 27.39
C ILE A 149 8.13 -8.10 27.86
N PRO A 150 7.94 -9.17 28.65
CA PRO A 150 6.62 -9.59 29.11
C PRO A 150 5.87 -8.50 29.87
N ASP A 151 6.58 -7.70 30.66
CA ASP A 151 6.04 -6.64 31.49
C ASP A 151 6.03 -5.26 30.80
N TRP A 152 5.94 -5.24 29.48
CA TRP A 152 5.99 -4.02 28.66
C TRP A 152 5.04 -2.91 29.11
N ARG A 153 3.94 -3.26 29.82
CA ARG A 153 2.94 -2.30 30.31
C ARG A 153 3.42 -1.45 31.48
N THR A 154 4.41 -1.92 32.21
CA THR A 154 4.91 -1.26 33.45
C THR A 154 6.03 -0.27 33.19
N GLY A 155 6.37 0.01 31.93
CA GLY A 155 7.50 0.86 31.57
C GLY A 155 8.86 0.19 31.78
N ALA A 156 8.91 -1.11 32.03
CA ALA A 156 10.15 -1.86 32.14
C ALA A 156 10.98 -1.71 30.86
N SER A 157 12.20 -1.20 31.00
CA SER A 157 13.16 -1.09 29.90
C SER A 157 13.80 -2.44 29.63
N ALA A 158 14.28 -2.65 28.38
CA ALA A 158 15.03 -3.85 28.01
C ALA A 158 16.40 -3.98 28.72
N ASP A 159 16.82 -2.95 29.46
CA ASP A 159 18.14 -2.79 30.08
C ASP A 159 18.10 -3.00 31.61
N GLY A 160 17.10 -3.71 32.12
CA GLY A 160 16.94 -4.08 33.53
C GLY A 160 17.69 -5.35 33.92
#